data_34c21592b0b90a6729f6b11245e2da6b
#
_entry.id   34c21592b0b90a6729f6b11245e2da6b
#
_cell.length_a   1.000
_cell.length_b   1.000
_cell.length_c   1.000
_cell.angle_alpha   90.00
_cell.angle_beta   90.00
_cell.angle_gamma   90.00
#
_symmetry.space_group_name_H-M   'P 1'
#
loop_
_entity.id
_entity.type
_entity.pdbx_description
1 polymer ?
#
loop_
_entity_poly.entity_id
_entity_poly.type
_entity_poly.pdbx_seq_one_letter_code
_entity_poly.pdbx_strand_id
1 'polypeptide(L)'
;MKFKIIIDKNSPVPTYRQIIKQITTMIHENQLKPGDKLPTERELAAQLGIARGTVKKAYELMATEGIIETTQGRGTFISSRQDVIPTGRKERAIKMIDNLLEELQKLNFSYQEIKTFIDLAIIQREERLEDFNVAMIDCNPESLSIFERQLTFLRHVRVARFLLDDIVADPDSEKRLKPFDLILTTSTHYSELLGKLPSLKDRLIQVAVSPSQETIIEMASLSPVQRLGVVCESRNFLERVVARLKSLGLASGPVPCLFLKDEHRLPDFLSTIDVVFIPPGYQLQRRKENMAAVQEFTGRGGKVITFDYQIERGSLLYVEERISQLLNP
;
A
#
# COMPACT_ATOMS: atom_id res chain seq x y z
N MET A 1 22.34 20.52 -34.99
CA MET A 1 22.42 19.41 -34.01
C MET A 1 22.13 18.09 -34.75
N LYS A 2 22.96 17.07 -34.66
CA LYS A 2 22.65 15.77 -35.28
C LYS A 2 21.83 14.95 -34.31
N PHE A 3 20.49 15.15 -34.34
CA PHE A 3 19.56 14.28 -33.66
C PHE A 3 19.47 12.96 -34.43
N LYS A 4 20.14 11.90 -33.95
CA LYS A 4 20.20 10.60 -34.62
C LYS A 4 19.72 9.49 -33.72
N ILE A 5 18.56 8.91 -34.05
CA ILE A 5 18.02 7.72 -33.42
C ILE A 5 18.15 6.55 -34.38
N ILE A 6 18.51 5.39 -33.86
CA ILE A 6 18.66 4.15 -34.65
C ILE A 6 17.67 3.12 -34.10
N ILE A 7 16.82 2.56 -34.96
CA ILE A 7 15.85 1.54 -34.60
C ILE A 7 16.34 0.16 -35.06
N ASP A 8 16.48 -0.74 -34.12
CA ASP A 8 16.67 -2.16 -34.38
C ASP A 8 15.33 -2.87 -34.51
N LYS A 9 14.96 -3.27 -35.72
CA LYS A 9 13.69 -3.96 -36.01
C LYS A 9 13.70 -5.42 -35.53
N ASN A 10 14.84 -5.99 -35.27
CA ASN A 10 14.99 -7.38 -34.78
C ASN A 10 15.08 -7.48 -33.26
N SER A 11 15.12 -6.35 -32.57
CA SER A 11 15.17 -6.29 -31.11
C SER A 11 13.83 -6.75 -30.50
N PRO A 12 13.84 -7.54 -29.41
CA PRO A 12 12.64 -7.87 -28.65
C PRO A 12 12.03 -6.63 -27.94
N VAL A 13 12.78 -5.51 -27.89
CA VAL A 13 12.32 -4.26 -27.27
C VAL A 13 11.40 -3.51 -28.24
N PRO A 14 10.16 -3.19 -27.86
CA PRO A 14 9.23 -2.42 -28.69
C PRO A 14 9.84 -1.11 -29.19
N THR A 15 9.61 -0.77 -30.47
CA THR A 15 10.20 0.39 -31.14
C THR A 15 10.00 1.71 -30.38
N TYR A 16 8.82 1.95 -29.80
CA TYR A 16 8.55 3.15 -29.01
C TYR A 16 9.45 3.23 -27.76
N ARG A 17 9.78 2.09 -27.13
CA ARG A 17 10.71 2.05 -25.98
C ARG A 17 12.16 2.30 -26.41
N GLN A 18 12.53 1.87 -27.60
CA GLN A 18 13.87 2.18 -28.15
C GLN A 18 14.04 3.69 -28.38
N ILE A 19 12.98 4.37 -28.86
CA ILE A 19 12.96 5.83 -29.01
C ILE A 19 13.13 6.52 -27.66
N ILE A 20 12.31 6.15 -26.68
CA ILE A 20 12.37 6.71 -25.31
C ILE A 20 13.77 6.54 -24.74
N LYS A 21 14.32 5.32 -24.76
CA LYS A 21 15.64 5.02 -24.22
C LYS A 21 16.73 5.89 -24.85
N GLN A 22 16.73 6.04 -26.18
CA GLN A 22 17.78 6.82 -26.84
C GLN A 22 17.66 8.32 -26.57
N ILE A 23 16.44 8.89 -26.57
CA ILE A 23 16.24 10.29 -26.20
C ILE A 23 16.67 10.52 -24.75
N THR A 24 16.31 9.65 -23.83
CA THR A 24 16.72 9.75 -22.42
C THR A 24 18.25 9.65 -22.27
N THR A 25 18.89 8.74 -23.00
CA THR A 25 20.36 8.66 -23.02
C THR A 25 21.01 9.96 -23.54
N MET A 26 20.48 10.55 -24.61
CA MET A 26 21.01 11.82 -25.15
C MET A 26 20.83 12.98 -24.14
N ILE A 27 19.79 12.99 -23.36
CA ILE A 27 19.60 13.97 -22.29
C ILE A 27 20.64 13.76 -21.18
N HIS A 28 20.88 12.50 -20.78
CA HIS A 28 21.89 12.16 -19.77
C HIS A 28 23.30 12.51 -20.18
N GLU A 29 23.62 12.32 -21.45
CA GLU A 29 24.93 12.63 -22.01
C GLU A 29 25.09 14.13 -22.35
N ASN A 30 24.13 14.98 -21.96
CA ASN A 30 24.09 16.41 -22.27
C ASN A 30 24.09 16.73 -23.76
N GLN A 31 23.73 15.78 -24.62
CA GLN A 31 23.58 15.97 -26.07
C GLN A 31 22.27 16.72 -26.38
N LEU A 32 21.24 16.51 -25.55
CA LEU A 32 19.98 17.26 -25.52
C LEU A 32 19.85 18.00 -24.17
N LYS A 33 19.54 19.28 -24.25
CA LYS A 33 19.43 20.14 -23.07
C LYS A 33 17.97 20.53 -22.81
N PRO A 34 17.60 20.86 -21.55
CA PRO A 34 16.31 21.45 -21.26
C PRO A 34 16.00 22.63 -22.19
N GLY A 35 14.81 22.65 -22.77
CA GLY A 35 14.39 23.64 -23.76
C GLY A 35 14.74 23.32 -25.21
N ASP A 36 15.54 22.28 -25.49
CA ASP A 36 15.83 21.87 -26.86
C ASP A 36 14.55 21.34 -27.54
N LYS A 37 14.36 21.74 -28.79
CA LYS A 37 13.23 21.34 -29.61
C LYS A 37 13.44 19.96 -30.23
N LEU A 38 12.47 19.06 -30.00
CA LEU A 38 12.43 17.76 -30.68
C LEU A 38 11.74 17.87 -32.06
N PRO A 39 12.07 16.97 -32.99
CA PRO A 39 11.30 16.83 -34.22
C PRO A 39 9.83 16.55 -33.94
N THR A 40 8.96 16.99 -34.85
CA THR A 40 7.53 16.59 -34.74
C THR A 40 7.36 15.09 -34.92
N GLU A 41 6.27 14.55 -34.40
CA GLU A 41 5.94 13.12 -34.58
C GLU A 41 6.05 12.68 -36.05
N ARG A 42 5.61 13.55 -36.98
CA ARG A 42 5.62 13.27 -38.41
C ARG A 42 7.04 13.27 -38.97
N GLU A 43 7.86 14.25 -38.60
CA GLU A 43 9.26 14.34 -38.99
C GLU A 43 10.09 13.18 -38.50
N LEU A 44 9.95 12.85 -37.19
CA LEU A 44 10.69 11.73 -36.59
C LEU A 44 10.26 10.39 -37.19
N ALA A 45 8.96 10.18 -37.42
CA ALA A 45 8.46 8.97 -38.05
C ALA A 45 9.02 8.79 -39.47
N ALA A 46 9.08 9.88 -40.25
CA ALA A 46 9.67 9.87 -41.59
C ALA A 46 11.18 9.60 -41.56
N GLN A 47 11.93 10.21 -40.63
CA GLN A 47 13.37 9.97 -40.45
C GLN A 47 13.70 8.52 -40.08
N LEU A 48 12.87 7.89 -39.28
CA LEU A 48 13.09 6.53 -38.76
C LEU A 48 12.46 5.44 -39.67
N GLY A 49 11.66 5.82 -40.65
CA GLY A 49 10.93 4.85 -41.50
C GLY A 49 9.94 3.97 -40.73
N ILE A 50 9.21 4.56 -39.76
CA ILE A 50 8.26 3.87 -38.88
C ILE A 50 6.88 4.56 -38.88
N ALA A 51 5.87 3.86 -38.38
CA ALA A 51 4.53 4.44 -38.27
C ALA A 51 4.49 5.64 -37.30
N ARG A 52 3.80 6.72 -37.69
CA ARG A 52 3.62 7.92 -36.84
C ARG A 52 3.05 7.58 -35.46
N GLY A 53 2.09 6.61 -35.38
CA GLY A 53 1.49 6.17 -34.12
C GLY A 53 2.51 5.64 -33.10
N THR A 54 3.63 5.05 -33.57
CA THR A 54 4.71 4.57 -32.71
C THR A 54 5.48 5.72 -32.07
N VAL A 55 5.77 6.78 -32.85
CA VAL A 55 6.41 8.01 -32.32
C VAL A 55 5.47 8.75 -31.39
N LYS A 56 4.19 8.87 -31.77
CA LYS A 56 3.14 9.47 -30.91
C LYS A 56 3.10 8.81 -29.55
N LYS A 57 3.05 7.45 -29.50
CA LYS A 57 3.06 6.69 -28.24
C LYS A 57 4.32 6.95 -27.41
N ALA A 58 5.49 7.06 -28.04
CA ALA A 58 6.73 7.39 -27.35
C ALA A 58 6.67 8.80 -26.75
N TYR A 59 6.18 9.78 -27.48
CA TYR A 59 6.05 11.16 -27.03
C TYR A 59 5.00 11.32 -25.93
N GLU A 60 3.85 10.67 -26.04
CA GLU A 60 2.82 10.66 -24.99
C GLU A 60 3.35 10.10 -23.66
N LEU A 61 4.10 8.99 -23.71
CA LEU A 61 4.72 8.43 -22.52
C LEU A 61 5.76 9.36 -21.92
N MET A 62 6.66 9.92 -22.73
CA MET A 62 7.66 10.87 -22.25
C MET A 62 7.04 12.17 -21.71
N ALA A 63 5.91 12.62 -22.26
CA ALA A 63 5.18 13.77 -21.74
C ALA A 63 4.51 13.45 -20.39
N THR A 64 3.93 12.26 -20.24
CA THR A 64 3.36 11.78 -18.96
C THR A 64 4.43 11.66 -17.88
N GLU A 65 5.64 11.24 -18.28
CA GLU A 65 6.82 11.15 -17.41
C GLU A 65 7.52 12.49 -17.20
N GLY A 66 7.03 13.59 -17.79
CA GLY A 66 7.59 14.93 -17.63
C GLY A 66 8.95 15.14 -18.31
N ILE A 67 9.42 14.20 -19.14
CA ILE A 67 10.69 14.28 -19.88
C ILE A 67 10.62 15.33 -20.98
N ILE A 68 9.45 15.44 -21.60
CA ILE A 68 9.17 16.42 -22.67
C ILE A 68 7.89 17.18 -22.35
N GLU A 69 7.78 18.37 -22.90
CA GLU A 69 6.56 19.19 -22.84
C GLU A 69 6.14 19.62 -24.25
N THR A 70 4.84 19.50 -24.54
CA THR A 70 4.27 19.89 -25.83
C THR A 70 3.51 21.19 -25.67
N THR A 71 3.94 22.22 -26.39
CA THR A 71 3.25 23.51 -26.42
C THR A 71 2.52 23.64 -27.75
N GLN A 72 1.20 23.82 -27.70
CA GLN A 72 0.37 23.94 -28.89
C GLN A 72 0.85 25.09 -29.79
N GLY A 73 1.07 24.80 -31.06
CA GLY A 73 1.60 25.75 -32.05
C GLY A 73 3.11 25.99 -32.01
N ARG A 74 3.81 25.60 -30.95
CA ARG A 74 5.28 25.80 -30.81
C ARG A 74 6.09 24.52 -31.06
N GLY A 75 5.53 23.37 -30.70
CA GLY A 75 6.17 22.05 -30.86
C GLY A 75 6.44 21.35 -29.54
N THR A 76 7.27 20.31 -29.61
CA THR A 76 7.68 19.47 -28.46
C THR A 76 9.10 19.81 -28.07
N PHE A 77 9.33 20.01 -26.78
CA PHE A 77 10.61 20.44 -26.21
C PHE A 77 11.03 19.50 -25.07
N ILE A 78 12.34 19.40 -24.83
CA ILE A 78 12.84 18.77 -23.61
C ILE A 78 12.40 19.63 -22.44
N SER A 79 11.79 19.00 -21.40
CA SER A 79 11.26 19.72 -20.23
C SER A 79 12.36 20.47 -19.50
N SER A 80 12.05 21.71 -19.10
CA SER A 80 12.95 22.55 -18.29
C SER A 80 12.87 22.24 -16.80
N ARG A 81 11.94 21.38 -16.38
CA ARG A 81 11.85 20.89 -15.00
C ARG A 81 13.00 19.92 -14.74
N GLN A 82 14.08 20.39 -14.15
CA GLN A 82 15.29 19.61 -13.84
C GLN A 82 15.06 18.43 -12.88
N ASP A 83 13.87 18.27 -12.32
CA ASP A 83 13.59 17.26 -11.29
C ASP A 83 12.85 16.00 -11.77
N VAL A 84 12.56 15.89 -13.07
CA VAL A 84 11.78 14.76 -13.58
C VAL A 84 12.40 14.20 -14.86
N ILE A 85 13.59 13.63 -14.75
CA ILE A 85 13.96 12.50 -15.58
C ILE A 85 13.71 11.27 -14.68
N PRO A 86 12.74 10.42 -14.98
CA PRO A 86 12.68 9.10 -14.38
C PRO A 86 13.75 8.21 -15.04
N THR A 87 15.00 8.47 -14.77
CA THR A 87 15.94 7.37 -14.58
C THR A 87 15.34 6.62 -13.43
N GLY A 88 14.91 5.39 -13.67
CA GLY A 88 14.14 4.67 -12.70
C GLY A 88 14.84 4.83 -11.35
N ARG A 89 14.10 5.15 -10.29
CA ARG A 89 14.60 5.29 -8.91
C ARG A 89 15.66 4.22 -8.61
N LYS A 90 15.52 3.05 -9.22
CA LYS A 90 16.42 1.92 -9.15
C LYS A 90 17.75 2.13 -9.89
N GLU A 91 17.74 2.67 -11.11
CA GLU A 91 18.96 2.94 -11.89
C GLU A 91 19.79 4.06 -11.26
N ARG A 92 19.10 5.08 -10.72
CA ARG A 92 19.74 6.17 -9.99
C ARG A 92 20.39 5.67 -8.69
N ALA A 93 19.71 4.77 -7.96
CA ALA A 93 20.25 4.13 -6.77
C ALA A 93 21.47 3.26 -7.10
N ILE A 94 21.41 2.45 -8.16
CA ILE A 94 22.55 1.63 -8.61
C ILE A 94 23.75 2.51 -8.95
N LYS A 95 23.57 3.59 -9.71
CA LYS A 95 24.66 4.51 -10.06
C LYS A 95 25.28 5.19 -8.84
N MET A 96 24.47 5.53 -7.85
CA MET A 96 24.98 6.07 -6.57
C MET A 96 25.80 5.04 -5.80
N ILE A 97 25.37 3.78 -5.81
CA ILE A 97 26.10 2.66 -5.20
C ILE A 97 27.42 2.42 -5.93
N ASP A 98 27.41 2.39 -7.26
CA ASP A 98 28.64 2.21 -8.07
C ASP A 98 29.67 3.31 -7.77
N ASN A 99 29.24 4.57 -7.75
CA ASN A 99 30.12 5.70 -7.40
C ASN A 99 30.69 5.55 -5.97
N LEU A 100 29.85 5.15 -5.00
CA LEU A 100 30.30 4.91 -3.62
C LEU A 100 31.35 3.80 -3.56
N LEU A 101 31.14 2.71 -4.29
CA LEU A 101 32.09 1.59 -4.35
C LEU A 101 33.44 2.03 -4.93
N GLU A 102 33.43 2.82 -6.03
CA GLU A 102 34.64 3.37 -6.63
C GLU A 102 35.40 4.29 -5.66
N GLU A 103 34.72 5.18 -4.94
CA GLU A 103 35.36 6.09 -3.97
C GLU A 103 35.98 5.31 -2.78
N LEU A 104 35.28 4.29 -2.28
CA LEU A 104 35.80 3.45 -1.20
C LEU A 104 37.01 2.60 -1.65
N GLN A 105 37.02 2.15 -2.92
CA GLN A 105 38.19 1.47 -3.49
C GLN A 105 39.42 2.38 -3.62
N LYS A 106 39.24 3.66 -3.97
CA LYS A 106 40.34 4.64 -3.98
C LYS A 106 40.97 4.83 -2.58
N LEU A 107 40.20 4.56 -1.53
CA LEU A 107 40.70 4.56 -0.16
C LEU A 107 41.36 3.22 0.24
N ASN A 108 41.60 2.31 -0.71
CA ASN A 108 42.21 0.98 -0.56
C ASN A 108 41.41 -0.01 0.31
N PHE A 109 40.09 0.17 0.45
CA PHE A 109 39.25 -0.83 1.10
C PHE A 109 38.94 -1.98 0.15
N SER A 110 39.01 -3.22 0.67
CA SER A 110 38.56 -4.41 -0.04
C SER A 110 37.02 -4.47 -0.12
N TYR A 111 36.50 -5.19 -1.08
CA TYR A 111 35.04 -5.38 -1.20
C TYR A 111 34.42 -5.98 0.06
N GLN A 112 35.16 -6.78 0.81
CA GLN A 112 34.69 -7.40 2.03
C GLN A 112 34.55 -6.37 3.19
N GLU A 113 35.49 -5.46 3.31
CA GLU A 113 35.43 -4.34 4.25
C GLU A 113 34.30 -3.38 3.88
N ILE A 114 34.18 -3.04 2.58
CA ILE A 114 33.11 -2.17 2.07
C ILE A 114 31.74 -2.76 2.40
N LYS A 115 31.55 -4.06 2.16
CA LYS A 115 30.31 -4.75 2.53
C LYS A 115 30.02 -4.63 4.03
N THR A 116 31.03 -4.86 4.86
CA THR A 116 30.88 -4.76 6.33
C THR A 116 30.48 -3.34 6.73
N PHE A 117 31.07 -2.31 6.13
CA PHE A 117 30.71 -0.91 6.41
C PHE A 117 29.28 -0.58 6.00
N ILE A 118 28.85 -1.06 4.84
CA ILE A 118 27.47 -0.87 4.36
C ILE A 118 26.48 -1.59 5.29
N ASP A 119 26.75 -2.83 5.65
CA ASP A 119 25.90 -3.63 6.54
C ASP A 119 25.78 -2.94 7.92
N LEU A 120 26.91 -2.47 8.49
CA LEU A 120 26.91 -1.72 9.75
C LEU A 120 26.16 -0.38 9.65
N ALA A 121 26.34 0.35 8.56
CA ALA A 121 25.63 1.62 8.34
C ALA A 121 24.10 1.42 8.20
N ILE A 122 23.69 0.31 7.58
CA ILE A 122 22.29 -0.08 7.48
C ILE A 122 21.75 -0.41 8.87
N ILE A 123 22.43 -1.29 9.63
CA ILE A 123 22.03 -1.69 10.98
C ILE A 123 21.89 -0.47 11.90
N GLN A 124 22.86 0.44 11.91
CA GLN A 124 22.79 1.65 12.72
C GLN A 124 21.64 2.59 12.35
N ARG A 125 21.27 2.65 11.07
CA ARG A 125 20.09 3.39 10.62
C ARG A 125 18.81 2.67 10.98
N GLU A 126 18.80 1.35 10.86
CA GLU A 126 17.68 0.51 11.25
C GLU A 126 17.41 0.62 12.77
N GLU A 127 18.44 0.60 13.62
CA GLU A 127 18.31 0.81 15.06
C GLU A 127 17.69 2.17 15.42
N ARG A 128 17.99 3.22 14.66
CA ARG A 128 17.33 4.53 14.82
C ARG A 128 15.86 4.53 14.43
N LEU A 129 15.44 3.62 13.53
CA LEU A 129 14.06 3.46 13.10
C LEU A 129 13.22 2.65 14.08
N GLU A 130 13.84 1.87 14.98
CA GLU A 130 13.13 1.10 16.01
C GLU A 130 12.37 1.98 17.02
N ASP A 131 12.66 3.27 17.07
CA ASP A 131 12.00 4.23 17.97
C ASP A 131 10.79 4.94 17.35
N PHE A 132 10.39 4.61 16.11
CA PHE A 132 9.23 5.23 15.46
C PHE A 132 7.94 4.63 15.99
N ASN A 133 7.16 5.43 16.71
CA ASN A 133 5.97 4.97 17.40
C ASN A 133 4.69 5.42 16.67
N VAL A 134 3.85 4.47 16.33
CA VAL A 134 2.57 4.70 15.66
C VAL A 134 1.43 4.32 16.61
N ALA A 135 0.53 5.25 16.88
CA ALA A 135 -0.74 4.96 17.53
C ALA A 135 -1.80 4.60 16.49
N MET A 136 -2.47 3.46 16.64
CA MET A 136 -3.64 3.12 15.85
C MET A 136 -4.90 3.24 16.69
N ILE A 137 -5.90 3.96 16.16
CA ILE A 137 -7.17 4.20 16.84
C ILE A 137 -8.32 3.74 15.93
N ASP A 138 -9.13 2.79 16.41
CA ASP A 138 -10.36 2.34 15.73
C ASP A 138 -11.41 1.93 16.78
N CYS A 139 -12.65 1.80 16.33
CA CYS A 139 -13.80 1.49 17.20
C CYS A 139 -13.89 0.01 17.58
N ASN A 140 -13.05 -0.87 17.05
CA ASN A 140 -13.11 -2.29 17.38
C ASN A 140 -11.73 -2.96 17.42
N PRO A 141 -11.53 -3.93 18.34
CA PRO A 141 -10.24 -4.60 18.52
C PRO A 141 -9.85 -5.48 17.34
N GLU A 142 -10.81 -6.02 16.59
CA GLU A 142 -10.56 -6.86 15.44
C GLU A 142 -9.88 -6.05 14.32
N SER A 143 -10.39 -4.86 13.99
CA SER A 143 -9.77 -3.96 13.02
C SER A 143 -8.37 -3.55 13.45
N LEU A 144 -8.17 -3.21 14.71
CA LEU A 144 -6.86 -2.85 15.24
C LEU A 144 -5.85 -3.99 15.07
N SER A 145 -6.26 -5.24 15.32
CA SER A 145 -5.39 -6.42 15.12
C SER A 145 -5.06 -6.67 13.65
N ILE A 146 -6.01 -6.41 12.74
CA ILE A 146 -5.81 -6.53 11.29
C ILE A 146 -4.81 -5.47 10.81
N PHE A 147 -4.99 -4.22 11.20
CA PHE A 147 -4.14 -3.11 10.78
C PHE A 147 -2.71 -3.25 11.33
N GLU A 148 -2.56 -3.64 12.59
CA GLU A 148 -1.25 -3.93 13.17
C GLU A 148 -0.47 -4.94 12.32
N ARG A 149 -1.10 -6.07 11.93
CA ARG A 149 -0.46 -7.07 11.07
C ARG A 149 -0.04 -6.51 9.72
N GLN A 150 -0.82 -5.58 9.15
CA GLN A 150 -0.52 -4.94 7.87
C GLN A 150 0.58 -3.89 7.97
N LEU A 151 0.82 -3.34 9.16
CA LEU A 151 1.89 -2.37 9.40
C LEU A 151 3.19 -3.02 9.90
N THR A 152 3.16 -4.27 10.38
CA THR A 152 4.35 -4.99 10.86
C THR A 152 5.38 -5.28 9.75
N PHE A 153 5.01 -5.17 8.47
CA PHE A 153 6.00 -5.24 7.39
C PHE A 153 6.85 -3.96 7.28
N LEU A 154 6.39 -2.85 7.85
CA LEU A 154 7.20 -1.65 8.04
C LEU A 154 8.20 -1.94 9.15
N ARG A 155 9.39 -2.41 8.77
CA ARG A 155 10.47 -2.68 9.72
C ARG A 155 10.72 -1.45 10.57
N HIS A 156 10.94 -1.64 11.88
CA HIS A 156 11.30 -0.58 12.83
C HIS A 156 10.16 0.39 13.22
N VAL A 157 8.91 -0.03 13.07
CA VAL A 157 7.74 0.72 13.53
C VAL A 157 7.10 -0.03 14.70
N ARG A 158 6.98 0.62 15.86
CA ARG A 158 6.20 0.11 17.00
C ARG A 158 4.76 0.59 16.88
N VAL A 159 3.82 -0.33 16.85
CA VAL A 159 2.40 -0.02 16.76
C VAL A 159 1.75 -0.22 18.12
N ALA A 160 1.11 0.82 18.64
CA ALA A 160 0.25 0.75 19.82
C ALA A 160 -1.22 0.89 19.40
N ARG A 161 -2.10 0.08 20.00
CA ARG A 161 -3.52 0.02 19.70
C ARG A 161 -4.33 0.74 20.77
N PHE A 162 -5.28 1.56 20.34
CA PHE A 162 -6.21 2.28 21.20
C PHE A 162 -7.63 2.13 20.69
N LEU A 163 -8.58 1.84 21.57
CA LEU A 163 -9.98 1.90 21.23
C LEU A 163 -10.44 3.36 21.15
N LEU A 164 -11.24 3.68 20.15
CA LEU A 164 -11.77 5.02 19.95
C LEU A 164 -12.52 5.53 21.17
N ASP A 165 -13.39 4.69 21.76
CA ASP A 165 -14.19 5.06 22.91
C ASP A 165 -13.33 5.45 24.12
N ASP A 166 -12.20 4.74 24.34
CA ASP A 166 -11.23 5.05 25.39
C ASP A 166 -10.57 6.41 25.16
N ILE A 167 -10.22 6.73 23.92
CA ILE A 167 -9.60 8.02 23.56
C ILE A 167 -10.60 9.17 23.66
N VAL A 168 -11.84 8.95 23.23
CA VAL A 168 -12.90 9.99 23.31
C VAL A 168 -13.28 10.26 24.76
N ALA A 169 -13.37 9.24 25.60
CA ALA A 169 -13.72 9.37 27.01
C ALA A 169 -12.58 9.95 27.86
N ASP A 170 -11.32 9.79 27.46
CA ASP A 170 -10.15 10.24 28.21
C ASP A 170 -9.92 11.76 28.04
N PRO A 171 -10.02 12.58 29.10
CA PRO A 171 -9.73 14.00 29.03
C PRO A 171 -8.24 14.29 28.77
N ASP A 172 -7.34 13.38 29.12
CA ASP A 172 -5.89 13.49 28.93
C ASP A 172 -5.39 12.81 27.64
N SER A 173 -6.29 12.46 26.72
CA SER A 173 -5.97 11.70 25.51
C SER A 173 -4.88 12.35 24.65
N GLU A 174 -4.85 13.68 24.49
CA GLU A 174 -3.77 14.39 23.77
C GLU A 174 -2.41 14.16 24.43
N LYS A 175 -2.33 14.26 25.75
CA LYS A 175 -1.09 14.03 26.50
C LYS A 175 -0.60 12.59 26.37
N ARG A 176 -1.54 11.64 26.40
CA ARG A 176 -1.28 10.21 26.23
C ARG A 176 -0.76 9.87 24.82
N LEU A 177 -1.26 10.56 23.79
CA LEU A 177 -0.89 10.33 22.39
C LEU A 177 0.29 11.18 21.93
N LYS A 178 0.70 12.19 22.70
CA LYS A 178 1.85 13.07 22.38
C LYS A 178 3.17 12.33 22.11
N PRO A 179 3.51 11.21 22.78
CA PRO A 179 4.72 10.44 22.50
C PRO A 179 4.76 9.74 21.15
N PHE A 180 3.64 9.64 20.44
CA PHE A 180 3.57 8.95 19.15
C PHE A 180 3.93 9.90 18.01
N ASP A 181 4.72 9.39 17.06
CA ASP A 181 5.16 10.13 15.88
C ASP A 181 4.05 10.28 14.84
N LEU A 182 3.21 9.24 14.71
CA LEU A 182 2.01 9.26 13.88
C LEU A 182 0.83 8.64 14.63
N ILE A 183 -0.36 9.11 14.27
CA ILE A 183 -1.64 8.59 14.76
C ILE A 183 -2.46 8.19 13.52
N LEU A 184 -2.75 6.91 13.39
CA LEU A 184 -3.52 6.38 12.28
C LEU A 184 -4.94 6.05 12.72
N THR A 185 -5.91 6.42 11.89
CA THR A 185 -7.32 6.06 12.09
C THR A 185 -8.00 5.85 10.75
N THR A 186 -9.15 5.18 10.76
CA THR A 186 -9.95 5.04 9.54
C THR A 186 -10.66 6.33 9.16
N SER A 187 -10.99 6.48 7.87
CA SER A 187 -11.73 7.66 7.36
C SER A 187 -13.03 7.91 8.12
N THR A 188 -13.64 6.87 8.67
CA THR A 188 -14.89 6.95 9.45
C THR A 188 -14.73 7.75 10.74
N HIS A 189 -13.57 7.63 11.41
CA HIS A 189 -13.32 8.22 12.73
C HIS A 189 -12.42 9.45 12.70
N TYR A 190 -11.90 9.80 11.51
CA TYR A 190 -10.95 10.90 11.36
C TYR A 190 -11.50 12.25 11.85
N SER A 191 -12.72 12.59 11.46
CA SER A 191 -13.32 13.88 11.83
C SER A 191 -13.59 14.01 13.34
N GLU A 192 -13.98 12.91 13.99
CA GLU A 192 -14.21 12.84 15.43
C GLU A 192 -12.89 13.03 16.19
N LEU A 193 -11.86 12.29 15.79
CA LEU A 193 -10.53 12.40 16.39
C LEU A 193 -9.88 13.75 16.12
N LEU A 194 -10.08 14.35 14.95
CA LEU A 194 -9.59 15.70 14.65
C LEU A 194 -10.18 16.74 15.60
N GLY A 195 -11.47 16.61 15.95
CA GLY A 195 -12.11 17.47 16.95
C GLY A 195 -11.60 17.23 18.38
N LYS A 196 -11.26 15.98 18.73
CA LYS A 196 -10.78 15.60 20.06
C LYS A 196 -9.29 15.92 20.28
N LEU A 197 -8.47 15.87 19.22
CA LEU A 197 -7.00 15.95 19.25
C LEU A 197 -6.47 17.11 18.37
N PRO A 198 -6.95 18.35 18.55
CA PRO A 198 -6.63 19.46 17.65
C PRO A 198 -5.14 19.81 17.61
N SER A 199 -4.40 19.62 18.72
CA SER A 199 -2.96 19.87 18.78
C SER A 199 -2.12 18.83 18.04
N LEU A 200 -2.69 17.65 17.73
CA LEU A 200 -2.01 16.52 17.09
C LEU A 200 -2.44 16.34 15.61
N LYS A 201 -3.17 17.29 15.03
CA LYS A 201 -3.72 17.21 13.67
C LYS A 201 -2.68 16.88 12.59
N ASP A 202 -1.46 17.40 12.72
CA ASP A 202 -0.39 17.20 11.74
C ASP A 202 0.22 15.79 11.79
N ARG A 203 -0.04 15.05 12.87
CA ARG A 203 0.33 13.64 13.07
C ARG A 203 -0.83 12.68 12.82
N LEU A 204 -2.05 13.19 12.72
CA LEU A 204 -3.26 12.38 12.50
C LEU A 204 -3.42 12.09 11.01
N ILE A 205 -3.38 10.83 10.64
CA ILE A 205 -3.53 10.35 9.26
C ILE A 205 -4.75 9.45 9.18
N GLN A 206 -5.60 9.72 8.19
CA GLN A 206 -6.69 8.83 7.84
C GLN A 206 -6.23 7.75 6.85
N VAL A 207 -6.66 6.52 7.07
CA VAL A 207 -6.47 5.42 6.13
C VAL A 207 -7.82 4.93 5.61
N ALA A 208 -7.89 4.71 4.30
CA ALA A 208 -9.02 4.04 3.68
C ALA A 208 -8.85 2.52 3.85
N VAL A 209 -9.95 1.85 4.14
CA VAL A 209 -9.99 0.40 4.36
C VAL A 209 -11.09 -0.24 3.54
N SER A 210 -10.83 -1.42 3.02
CA SER A 210 -11.79 -2.22 2.26
C SER A 210 -11.66 -3.70 2.64
N PRO A 211 -12.70 -4.52 2.46
CA PRO A 211 -12.57 -5.97 2.58
C PRO A 211 -11.50 -6.49 1.63
N SER A 212 -10.74 -7.50 2.05
CA SER A 212 -9.75 -8.15 1.19
C SER A 212 -10.39 -8.75 -0.06
N GLN A 213 -9.62 -8.91 -1.14
CA GLN A 213 -10.13 -9.54 -2.37
C GLN A 213 -10.63 -10.96 -2.10
N GLU A 214 -9.95 -11.71 -1.25
CA GLU A 214 -10.34 -13.06 -0.84
C GLU A 214 -11.70 -13.05 -0.14
N THR A 215 -11.89 -12.17 0.85
CA THR A 215 -13.18 -11.97 1.51
C THR A 215 -14.29 -11.63 0.52
N ILE A 216 -14.03 -10.76 -0.46
CA ILE A 216 -15.01 -10.38 -1.48
C ILE A 216 -15.40 -11.58 -2.35
N ILE A 217 -14.43 -12.36 -2.82
CA ILE A 217 -14.65 -13.55 -3.66
C ILE A 217 -15.44 -14.61 -2.89
N GLU A 218 -15.05 -14.88 -1.64
CA GLU A 218 -15.76 -15.84 -0.79
C GLU A 218 -17.22 -15.43 -0.57
N MET A 219 -17.45 -14.16 -0.23
CA MET A 219 -18.80 -13.63 -0.04
C MET A 219 -19.62 -13.67 -1.35
N ALA A 220 -19.02 -13.34 -2.49
CA ALA A 220 -19.69 -13.38 -3.79
C ALA A 220 -20.08 -14.81 -4.23
N SER A 221 -19.43 -15.83 -3.69
CA SER A 221 -19.75 -17.24 -3.94
C SER A 221 -20.94 -17.77 -3.12
N LEU A 222 -21.47 -16.97 -2.19
CA LEU A 222 -22.56 -17.38 -1.31
C LEU A 222 -23.94 -17.25 -1.99
N SER A 223 -24.84 -18.13 -1.57
CA SER A 223 -26.25 -18.07 -1.99
C SER A 223 -27.09 -17.31 -0.94
N PRO A 224 -28.05 -16.48 -1.36
CA PRO A 224 -28.97 -15.78 -0.45
C PRO A 224 -29.83 -16.70 0.43
N VAL A 225 -29.94 -17.99 0.11
CA VAL A 225 -30.69 -18.98 0.89
C VAL A 225 -29.93 -19.56 2.06
N GLN A 226 -28.61 -19.34 2.13
CA GLN A 226 -27.76 -19.87 3.21
C GLN A 226 -28.00 -19.11 4.51
N ARG A 227 -28.03 -19.87 5.61
CA ARG A 227 -28.13 -19.30 6.96
C ARG A 227 -26.74 -18.80 7.38
N LEU A 228 -26.63 -17.49 7.52
CA LEU A 228 -25.37 -16.83 7.83
C LEU A 228 -25.27 -16.56 9.33
N GLY A 229 -24.06 -16.61 9.89
CA GLY A 229 -23.78 -16.23 11.26
C GLY A 229 -22.43 -15.57 11.40
N VAL A 230 -22.21 -14.84 12.48
CA VAL A 230 -20.96 -14.14 12.79
C VAL A 230 -20.47 -14.56 14.17
N VAL A 231 -19.18 -14.85 14.29
CA VAL A 231 -18.48 -15.01 15.57
C VAL A 231 -17.49 -13.87 15.69
N CYS A 232 -17.60 -13.04 16.73
CA CYS A 232 -16.74 -11.86 16.89
C CYS A 232 -16.63 -11.42 18.36
N GLU A 233 -15.71 -10.50 18.61
CA GLU A 233 -15.51 -9.89 19.92
C GLU A 233 -16.40 -8.64 20.10
N SER A 234 -16.51 -7.81 19.06
CA SER A 234 -17.16 -6.51 19.13
C SER A 234 -18.45 -6.41 18.31
N ARG A 235 -19.36 -5.55 18.76
CA ARG A 235 -20.58 -5.21 18.02
C ARG A 235 -20.26 -4.45 16.72
N ASN A 236 -19.26 -3.62 16.77
CA ASN A 236 -18.84 -2.82 15.61
C ASN A 236 -18.35 -3.70 14.47
N PHE A 237 -17.64 -4.80 14.77
CA PHE A 237 -17.26 -5.78 13.75
C PHE A 237 -18.50 -6.47 13.15
N LEU A 238 -19.44 -6.91 13.98
CA LEU A 238 -20.71 -7.48 13.50
C LEU A 238 -21.42 -6.53 12.53
N GLU A 239 -21.55 -5.27 12.89
CA GLU A 239 -22.25 -4.27 12.09
C GLU A 239 -21.56 -4.07 10.72
N ARG A 240 -20.22 -4.10 10.66
CA ARG A 240 -19.46 -4.04 9.40
C ARG A 240 -19.71 -5.26 8.52
N VAL A 241 -19.68 -6.47 9.09
CA VAL A 241 -19.98 -7.70 8.35
C VAL A 241 -21.42 -7.65 7.81
N VAL A 242 -22.39 -7.30 8.65
CA VAL A 242 -23.81 -7.22 8.27
C VAL A 242 -24.06 -6.16 7.19
N ALA A 243 -23.43 -4.98 7.31
CA ALA A 243 -23.54 -3.94 6.29
C ALA A 243 -23.04 -4.44 4.93
N ARG A 244 -21.94 -5.19 4.92
CA ARG A 244 -21.40 -5.76 3.69
C ARG A 244 -22.29 -6.85 3.11
N LEU A 245 -22.80 -7.75 3.95
CA LEU A 245 -23.76 -8.80 3.53
C LEU A 245 -25.01 -8.18 2.92
N LYS A 246 -25.55 -7.12 3.53
CA LYS A 246 -26.70 -6.38 2.97
C LYS A 246 -26.38 -5.73 1.63
N SER A 247 -25.21 -5.11 1.48
CA SER A 247 -24.80 -4.48 0.21
C SER A 247 -24.67 -5.47 -0.94
N LEU A 248 -24.43 -6.74 -0.65
CA LEU A 248 -24.35 -7.84 -1.63
C LEU A 248 -25.69 -8.59 -1.80
N GLY A 249 -26.76 -8.18 -1.11
CA GLY A 249 -28.06 -8.85 -1.16
C GLY A 249 -28.08 -10.22 -0.47
N LEU A 250 -27.08 -10.53 0.36
CA LEU A 250 -26.94 -11.83 1.04
C LEU A 250 -27.71 -11.89 2.38
N ALA A 251 -28.08 -10.76 2.94
CA ALA A 251 -28.84 -10.67 4.18
C ALA A 251 -29.94 -9.62 4.06
N SER A 252 -31.20 -10.03 4.29
CA SER A 252 -32.36 -9.12 4.32
C SER A 252 -32.85 -8.82 5.73
N GLY A 253 -32.37 -9.57 6.74
CA GLY A 253 -32.77 -9.48 8.13
C GLY A 253 -31.57 -9.44 9.11
N PRO A 254 -31.84 -9.64 10.42
CA PRO A 254 -30.81 -9.75 11.41
C PRO A 254 -29.95 -11.01 11.19
N VAL A 255 -28.64 -10.87 11.28
CA VAL A 255 -27.69 -11.99 11.18
C VAL A 255 -27.35 -12.44 12.61
N PRO A 256 -27.54 -13.72 12.94
CA PRO A 256 -27.15 -14.26 14.25
C PRO A 256 -25.69 -14.03 14.56
N CYS A 257 -25.38 -13.69 15.81
CA CYS A 257 -24.02 -13.44 16.28
C CYS A 257 -23.74 -14.22 17.56
N LEU A 258 -22.54 -14.81 17.63
CA LEU A 258 -21.98 -15.35 18.86
C LEU A 258 -20.78 -14.49 19.26
N PHE A 259 -20.85 -13.85 20.41
CA PHE A 259 -19.71 -13.12 20.95
C PHE A 259 -18.71 -14.06 21.61
N LEU A 260 -17.41 -13.75 21.51
CA LEU A 260 -16.32 -14.61 22.03
C LEU A 260 -16.45 -14.90 23.53
N LYS A 261 -17.05 -14.00 24.31
CA LYS A 261 -17.35 -14.24 25.72
C LYS A 261 -18.30 -15.43 25.97
N ASP A 262 -19.13 -15.73 24.97
CA ASP A 262 -20.13 -16.82 25.00
C ASP A 262 -19.68 -18.03 24.17
N GLU A 263 -18.37 -18.19 23.94
CA GLU A 263 -17.78 -19.22 23.07
C GLU A 263 -18.17 -20.66 23.42
N HIS A 264 -18.57 -20.91 24.69
CA HIS A 264 -19.10 -22.21 25.14
C HIS A 264 -20.36 -22.64 24.37
N ARG A 265 -21.10 -21.70 23.76
CA ARG A 265 -22.29 -21.95 22.95
C ARG A 265 -21.99 -22.18 21.46
N LEU A 266 -20.72 -22.27 21.10
CA LEU A 266 -20.32 -22.41 19.69
C LEU A 266 -20.93 -23.68 19.03
N PRO A 267 -20.98 -24.87 19.66
CA PRO A 267 -21.61 -26.05 19.06
C PRO A 267 -23.08 -25.81 18.67
N ASP A 268 -23.88 -25.24 19.59
CA ASP A 268 -25.28 -24.93 19.33
C ASP A 268 -25.43 -23.89 18.23
N PHE A 269 -24.59 -22.86 18.26
CA PHE A 269 -24.57 -21.80 17.23
C PHE A 269 -24.28 -22.34 15.83
N LEU A 270 -23.24 -23.15 15.70
CA LEU A 270 -22.86 -23.76 14.42
C LEU A 270 -23.97 -24.68 13.89
N SER A 271 -24.75 -25.33 14.74
CA SER A 271 -25.86 -26.20 14.32
C SER A 271 -26.96 -25.43 13.56
N THR A 272 -27.10 -24.13 13.80
CA THR A 272 -28.19 -23.30 13.29
C THR A 272 -27.84 -22.57 11.96
N ILE A 273 -26.58 -22.59 11.54
CA ILE A 273 -26.09 -21.83 10.39
C ILE A 273 -25.39 -22.73 9.35
N ASP A 274 -25.20 -22.21 8.16
CA ASP A 274 -24.51 -22.86 7.04
C ASP A 274 -23.17 -22.19 6.72
N VAL A 275 -23.06 -20.90 7.04
CA VAL A 275 -21.82 -20.11 6.86
C VAL A 275 -21.54 -19.30 8.11
N VAL A 276 -20.31 -19.35 8.58
CA VAL A 276 -19.85 -18.54 9.71
C VAL A 276 -18.76 -17.58 9.28
N PHE A 277 -18.94 -16.30 9.60
CA PHE A 277 -17.91 -15.27 9.45
C PHE A 277 -17.15 -15.11 10.76
N ILE A 278 -15.82 -15.10 10.66
CA ILE A 278 -14.92 -14.93 11.79
C ILE A 278 -13.90 -13.81 11.52
N PRO A 279 -13.38 -13.13 12.55
CA PRO A 279 -12.29 -12.19 12.35
C PRO A 279 -10.96 -12.92 12.04
N PRO A 280 -10.02 -12.28 11.35
CA PRO A 280 -8.70 -12.85 11.10
C PRO A 280 -7.94 -13.13 12.38
N GLY A 281 -7.23 -14.25 12.38
CA GLY A 281 -6.45 -14.72 13.54
C GLY A 281 -7.30 -15.43 14.60
N TYR A 282 -8.63 -15.44 14.49
CA TYR A 282 -9.48 -16.26 15.33
C TYR A 282 -9.60 -17.67 14.74
N GLN A 283 -9.50 -18.67 15.62
CA GLN A 283 -9.66 -20.08 15.26
C GLN A 283 -10.80 -20.68 16.05
N LEU A 284 -11.86 -21.11 15.36
CA LEU A 284 -13.01 -21.79 15.99
C LEU A 284 -12.58 -23.03 16.79
N GLN A 285 -11.46 -23.66 16.41
CA GLN A 285 -10.90 -24.87 17.03
C GLN A 285 -9.96 -24.58 18.20
N ARG A 286 -9.84 -23.33 18.65
CA ARG A 286 -8.91 -22.94 19.73
C ARG A 286 -9.15 -23.73 21.02
N ARG A 287 -10.41 -24.08 21.33
CA ARG A 287 -10.77 -24.94 22.45
C ARG A 287 -10.99 -26.37 21.96
N LYS A 288 -10.41 -27.32 22.66
CA LYS A 288 -10.59 -28.77 22.34
C LYS A 288 -12.06 -29.17 22.28
N GLU A 289 -12.89 -28.60 23.13
CA GLU A 289 -14.34 -28.83 23.22
C GLU A 289 -15.08 -28.43 21.92
N ASN A 290 -14.55 -27.45 21.19
CA ASN A 290 -15.16 -26.96 19.95
C ASN A 290 -14.72 -27.78 18.72
N MET A 291 -13.67 -28.60 18.82
CA MET A 291 -13.11 -29.33 17.65
C MET A 291 -14.14 -30.24 16.99
N ALA A 292 -14.88 -31.02 17.79
CA ALA A 292 -15.90 -31.94 17.27
C ALA A 292 -17.02 -31.18 16.53
N ALA A 293 -17.52 -30.09 17.12
CA ALA A 293 -18.57 -29.27 16.53
C ALA A 293 -18.12 -28.59 15.22
N VAL A 294 -16.88 -28.12 15.15
CA VAL A 294 -16.32 -27.54 13.93
C VAL A 294 -16.13 -28.59 12.84
N GLN A 295 -15.66 -29.78 13.20
CA GLN A 295 -15.55 -30.91 12.25
C GLN A 295 -16.92 -31.35 11.72
N GLU A 296 -17.93 -31.45 12.57
CA GLU A 296 -19.29 -31.77 12.17
C GLU A 296 -19.88 -30.67 11.26
N PHE A 297 -19.66 -29.39 11.62
CA PHE A 297 -20.09 -28.25 10.82
C PHE A 297 -19.48 -28.29 9.40
N THR A 298 -18.16 -28.45 9.31
CA THR A 298 -17.47 -28.51 8.00
C THR A 298 -17.80 -29.81 7.25
N GLY A 299 -17.96 -30.93 7.94
CA GLY A 299 -18.32 -32.22 7.36
C GLY A 299 -19.69 -32.25 6.69
N ARG A 300 -20.67 -31.46 7.18
CA ARG A 300 -21.97 -31.27 6.53
C ARG A 300 -22.01 -30.17 5.46
N GLY A 301 -20.83 -29.64 5.07
CA GLY A 301 -20.71 -28.58 4.06
C GLY A 301 -20.77 -27.16 4.62
N GLY A 302 -20.70 -26.98 5.93
CA GLY A 302 -20.61 -25.67 6.58
C GLY A 302 -19.33 -24.93 6.16
N LYS A 303 -19.45 -23.64 5.88
CA LYS A 303 -18.37 -22.80 5.39
C LYS A 303 -17.88 -21.84 6.48
N VAL A 304 -16.57 -21.77 6.68
CA VAL A 304 -15.92 -20.78 7.56
C VAL A 304 -15.27 -19.74 6.69
N ILE A 305 -15.68 -18.47 6.81
CA ILE A 305 -15.15 -17.36 6.04
C ILE A 305 -14.46 -16.39 7.00
N THR A 306 -13.20 -16.11 6.75
CA THR A 306 -12.47 -15.07 7.44
C THR A 306 -12.82 -13.71 6.84
N PHE A 307 -13.48 -12.86 7.61
CA PHE A 307 -13.83 -11.52 7.16
C PHE A 307 -12.66 -10.57 7.43
N ASP A 308 -11.77 -10.48 6.46
CA ASP A 308 -10.55 -9.69 6.54
C ASP A 308 -10.70 -8.34 5.83
N TYR A 309 -10.04 -7.33 6.41
CA TYR A 309 -9.92 -5.99 5.86
C TYR A 309 -8.47 -5.73 5.44
N GLN A 310 -8.33 -4.82 4.48
CA GLN A 310 -7.02 -4.30 4.14
C GLN A 310 -7.03 -2.79 4.12
N ILE A 311 -5.95 -2.19 4.57
CA ILE A 311 -5.68 -0.79 4.31
C ILE A 311 -5.43 -0.68 2.81
N GLU A 312 -6.13 0.23 2.15
CA GLU A 312 -5.96 0.43 0.71
C GLU A 312 -4.53 0.82 0.37
N ARG A 313 -4.03 0.29 -0.74
CA ARG A 313 -2.63 0.46 -1.15
C ARG A 313 -2.17 1.92 -1.22
N GLY A 314 -3.05 2.83 -1.66
CA GLY A 314 -2.77 4.26 -1.68
C GLY A 314 -2.54 4.84 -0.28
N SER A 315 -3.34 4.40 0.71
CA SER A 315 -3.17 4.79 2.11
C SER A 315 -1.88 4.23 2.71
N LEU A 316 -1.52 2.98 2.42
CA LEU A 316 -0.26 2.39 2.88
C LEU A 316 0.95 3.14 2.31
N LEU A 317 0.97 3.43 1.01
CA LEU A 317 2.04 4.20 0.38
C LEU A 317 2.16 5.61 0.99
N TYR A 318 1.04 6.26 1.29
CA TYR A 318 1.05 7.56 1.96
C TYR A 318 1.63 7.49 3.38
N VAL A 319 1.27 6.45 4.14
CA VAL A 319 1.85 6.21 5.49
C VAL A 319 3.35 5.97 5.40
N GLU A 320 3.81 5.13 4.46
CA GLU A 320 5.24 4.88 4.20
C GLU A 320 5.99 6.18 3.85
N GLU A 321 5.42 6.99 2.97
CA GLU A 321 6.01 8.27 2.57
C GLU A 321 6.11 9.22 3.77
N ARG A 322 5.06 9.32 4.59
CA ARG A 322 5.07 10.17 5.80
C ARG A 322 6.10 9.70 6.82
N ILE A 323 6.21 8.40 7.06
CA ILE A 323 7.25 7.82 7.91
C ILE A 323 8.64 8.18 7.36
N SER A 324 8.84 7.98 6.06
CA SER A 324 10.11 8.29 5.38
C SER A 324 10.51 9.77 5.49
N GLN A 325 9.54 10.69 5.38
CA GLN A 325 9.75 12.13 5.52
C GLN A 325 10.13 12.53 6.96
N LEU A 326 9.55 11.87 7.98
CA LEU A 326 9.84 12.13 9.38
C LEU A 326 11.19 11.55 9.82
N LEU A 327 11.63 10.48 9.17
CA LEU A 327 12.93 9.84 9.43
C LEU A 327 14.10 10.51 8.70
N ASN A 328 13.81 11.24 7.61
CA ASN A 328 14.81 11.95 6.80
C ASN A 328 14.34 13.40 6.59
N PRO A 329 14.30 14.22 7.65
CA PRO A 329 13.87 15.61 7.60
C PRO A 329 14.77 16.51 6.76
#